data_1045cb6d013f34c225fa46ef98838060
#
_entry.id   1045cb6d013f34c225fa46ef98838060
#
_cell.length_a   1.000
_cell.length_b   1.000
_cell.length_c   1.000
_cell.angle_alpha   90.00
_cell.angle_beta   90.00
_cell.angle_gamma   90.00
#
_symmetry.space_group_name_H-M   'P 1'
#
loop_
_entity.id
_entity.type
_entity.pdbx_description
1 polymer ?
#
loop_
_entity_poly.entity_id
_entity_poly.type
_entity_poly.pdbx_seq_one_letter_code
_entity_poly.pdbx_strand_id
1 'polypeptide(L)'
;MGLIQVESAFRKFAVSSVGARGYMQVMPFWTRAIGDGDAGKLFQMQTNLRFGCVILRHYLDRERGDLFMALGRYNGSRGKPPYPNAVFAAQSRWAFQDRAASA
;
A
#
# COMPACT_ATOMS: atom_id res chain seq x y z
N MET A 1 4.72 2.48 6.33
CA MET A 1 4.18 3.79 6.76
C MET A 1 4.04 4.77 5.59
N GLY A 2 5.08 4.96 4.78
CA GLY A 2 5.01 5.85 3.63
C GLY A 2 3.93 5.50 2.64
N LEU A 3 3.78 4.21 2.30
CA LEU A 3 2.73 3.76 1.39
C LEU A 3 1.34 4.05 1.97
N ILE A 4 1.11 3.76 3.26
CA ILE A 4 -0.16 4.01 3.91
C ILE A 4 -0.51 5.51 3.87
N GLN A 5 0.47 6.37 4.12
CA GLN A 5 0.25 7.82 4.09
C GLN A 5 -0.18 8.28 2.69
N VAL A 6 0.50 7.82 1.65
CA VAL A 6 0.18 8.21 0.26
C VAL A 6 -1.18 7.65 -0.16
N GLU A 7 -1.49 6.38 0.22
CA GLU A 7 -2.72 5.73 -0.21
C GLU A 7 -3.96 6.28 0.51
N SER A 8 -3.91 6.45 1.82
CA SER A 8 -5.12 6.74 2.59
C SER A 8 -4.99 7.87 3.59
N ALA A 9 -3.78 8.42 3.80
CA ALA A 9 -3.49 9.36 4.89
C ALA A 9 -3.95 8.77 6.24
N PHE A 10 -3.77 7.46 6.45
CA PHE A 10 -4.16 6.72 7.65
C PHE A 10 -5.66 6.70 7.93
N ARG A 11 -6.51 6.90 6.91
CA ARG A 11 -7.97 6.83 7.09
C ARG A 11 -8.46 5.40 6.89
N LYS A 12 -9.00 4.82 7.96
CA LYS A 12 -9.45 3.41 7.99
C LYS A 12 -10.53 3.12 6.95
N PHE A 13 -11.45 4.05 6.72
CA PHE A 13 -12.58 3.85 5.81
C PHE A 13 -12.39 4.56 4.47
N ALA A 14 -11.15 4.88 4.09
CA ALA A 14 -10.88 5.51 2.79
C ALA A 14 -11.35 4.62 1.64
N VAL A 15 -12.05 5.22 0.67
CA VAL A 15 -12.49 4.54 -0.56
C VAL A 15 -12.16 5.45 -1.73
N SER A 16 -11.41 4.93 -2.72
CA SER A 16 -11.05 5.70 -3.91
C SER A 16 -12.19 5.69 -4.94
N SER A 17 -12.05 6.54 -5.97
CA SER A 17 -13.02 6.60 -7.07
C SER A 17 -13.17 5.27 -7.83
N VAL A 18 -12.17 4.39 -7.78
CA VAL A 18 -12.21 3.07 -8.42
C VAL A 18 -12.49 1.94 -7.42
N GLY A 19 -12.80 2.27 -6.16
CA GLY A 19 -13.22 1.30 -5.16
C GLY A 19 -12.11 0.70 -4.31
N ALA A 20 -10.87 1.18 -4.40
CA ALA A 20 -9.79 0.76 -3.51
C ALA A 20 -10.13 1.14 -2.06
N ARG A 21 -9.86 0.25 -1.09
CA ARG A 21 -10.38 0.36 0.27
C ARG A 21 -9.29 0.36 1.34
N GLY A 22 -9.49 1.20 2.35
CA GLY A 22 -8.78 1.17 3.62
C GLY A 22 -7.36 1.72 3.57
N TYR A 23 -6.59 1.39 4.59
CA TYR A 23 -5.25 1.97 4.82
C TYR A 23 -4.31 1.83 3.63
N MET A 24 -4.25 0.66 3.00
CA MET A 24 -3.35 0.40 1.86
C MET A 24 -4.08 0.44 0.52
N GLN A 25 -5.33 0.87 0.51
CA GLN A 25 -6.15 1.01 -0.71
C GLN A 25 -6.16 -0.26 -1.56
N VAL A 26 -6.59 -1.37 -0.93
CA VAL A 26 -6.66 -2.67 -1.58
C VAL A 26 -7.92 -2.75 -2.45
N MET A 27 -7.76 -3.20 -3.70
CA MET A 27 -8.91 -3.42 -4.58
C MET A 27 -9.70 -4.67 -4.14
N PRO A 28 -11.04 -4.60 -4.14
CA PRO A 28 -11.87 -5.73 -3.65
C PRO A 28 -11.62 -7.07 -4.36
N PHE A 29 -11.21 -7.07 -5.64
CA PHE A 29 -10.97 -8.33 -6.35
C PHE A 29 -9.89 -9.19 -5.69
N TRP A 30 -8.94 -8.59 -4.97
CA TRP A 30 -7.88 -9.32 -4.27
C TRP A 30 -8.45 -10.25 -3.19
N THR A 31 -9.60 -9.89 -2.58
CA THR A 31 -10.22 -10.76 -1.57
C THR A 31 -10.62 -12.10 -2.14
N ARG A 32 -11.01 -12.15 -3.42
CA ARG A 32 -11.32 -13.41 -4.11
C ARG A 32 -10.07 -14.12 -4.59
N ALA A 33 -9.02 -13.39 -4.94
CA ALA A 33 -7.78 -13.97 -5.44
C ALA A 33 -6.96 -14.66 -4.35
N ILE A 34 -6.87 -14.07 -3.15
CA ILE A 34 -6.00 -14.55 -2.07
C ILE A 34 -6.70 -14.65 -0.71
N GLY A 35 -8.03 -14.52 -0.65
CA GLY A 35 -8.79 -14.58 0.59
C GLY A 35 -10.15 -15.23 0.41
N ASP A 36 -11.09 -14.91 1.32
CA ASP A 36 -12.43 -15.51 1.36
C ASP A 36 -13.48 -14.77 0.52
N GLY A 37 -13.10 -13.72 -0.18
CA GLY A 37 -14.00 -12.94 -1.02
C GLY A 37 -14.80 -11.87 -0.28
N ASP A 38 -14.60 -11.69 1.02
CA ASP A 38 -15.33 -10.68 1.80
C ASP A 38 -14.61 -9.31 1.74
N ALA A 39 -15.04 -8.47 0.80
CA ALA A 39 -14.46 -7.16 0.60
C ALA A 39 -14.71 -6.20 1.78
N GLY A 40 -15.74 -6.44 2.60
CA GLY A 40 -16.01 -5.63 3.80
C GLY A 40 -14.89 -5.73 4.83
N LYS A 41 -14.19 -6.86 4.89
CA LYS A 41 -13.07 -7.06 5.80
C LYS A 41 -11.87 -6.16 5.47
N LEU A 42 -11.81 -5.57 4.27
CA LEU A 42 -10.73 -4.64 3.92
C LEU A 42 -10.74 -3.35 4.75
N PHE A 43 -11.81 -3.05 5.45
CA PHE A 43 -11.85 -1.94 6.40
C PHE A 43 -11.30 -2.31 7.78
N GLN A 44 -11.01 -3.57 8.05
CA GLN A 44 -10.34 -3.99 9.27
C GLN A 44 -8.83 -3.79 9.10
N MET A 45 -8.20 -3.15 10.09
CA MET A 45 -6.78 -2.76 9.99
C MET A 45 -5.88 -3.95 9.70
N GLN A 46 -5.94 -5.01 10.52
CA GLN A 46 -5.05 -6.17 10.34
C GLN A 46 -5.25 -6.84 8.99
N THR A 47 -6.51 -7.01 8.57
CA THR A 47 -6.83 -7.64 7.30
C THR A 47 -6.32 -6.78 6.13
N ASN A 48 -6.57 -5.47 6.16
CA ASN A 48 -6.13 -4.56 5.11
C ASN A 48 -4.60 -4.57 4.98
N LEU A 49 -3.89 -4.43 6.10
CA LEU A 49 -2.42 -4.41 6.08
C LEU A 49 -1.85 -5.74 5.60
N ARG A 50 -2.47 -6.87 5.98
CA ARG A 50 -2.04 -8.18 5.51
C ARG A 50 -2.20 -8.30 3.99
N PHE A 51 -3.37 -7.96 3.45
CA PHE A 51 -3.60 -7.99 2.01
C PHE A 51 -2.62 -7.07 1.28
N GLY A 52 -2.48 -5.83 1.74
CA GLY A 52 -1.58 -4.85 1.12
C GLY A 52 -0.13 -5.33 1.09
N CYS A 53 0.36 -5.86 2.20
CA CYS A 53 1.73 -6.37 2.28
C CYS A 53 1.95 -7.58 1.39
N VAL A 54 1.00 -8.52 1.34
CA VAL A 54 1.08 -9.70 0.46
C VAL A 54 1.10 -9.28 -1.01
N ILE A 55 0.23 -8.33 -1.39
CA ILE A 55 0.17 -7.82 -2.75
C ILE A 55 1.47 -7.12 -3.13
N LEU A 56 1.97 -6.25 -2.27
CA LEU A 56 3.23 -5.55 -2.52
C LEU A 56 4.39 -6.54 -2.64
N ARG A 57 4.44 -7.56 -1.76
CA ARG A 57 5.45 -8.61 -1.82
C ARG A 57 5.39 -9.37 -3.14
N HIS A 58 4.18 -9.70 -3.60
CA HIS A 58 3.98 -10.37 -4.89
C HIS A 58 4.57 -9.53 -6.03
N TYR A 59 4.31 -8.23 -6.06
CA TYR A 59 4.85 -7.37 -7.10
C TYR A 59 6.36 -7.16 -6.97
N LEU A 60 6.87 -7.10 -5.74
CA LEU A 60 8.31 -6.99 -5.51
C LEU A 60 9.05 -8.24 -6.06
N ASP A 61 8.48 -9.43 -5.84
CA ASP A 61 9.04 -10.67 -6.40
C ASP A 61 8.97 -10.67 -7.93
N ARG A 62 7.88 -10.22 -8.52
CA ARG A 62 7.75 -10.11 -9.98
C ARG A 62 8.76 -9.13 -10.59
N GLU A 63 9.09 -8.08 -9.88
CA GLU A 63 10.03 -7.05 -10.32
C GLU A 63 11.46 -7.34 -9.81
N ARG A 64 11.72 -8.55 -9.35
CA ARG A 64 13.06 -9.02 -8.91
C ARG A 64 13.69 -8.12 -7.86
N GLY A 65 12.90 -7.64 -6.92
CA GLY A 65 13.36 -6.79 -5.82
C GLY A 65 13.40 -5.29 -6.15
N ASP A 66 13.00 -4.89 -7.34
CA ASP A 66 12.93 -3.46 -7.72
C ASP A 66 11.69 -2.81 -7.11
N LEU A 67 11.87 -2.15 -5.97
CA LEU A 67 10.76 -1.54 -5.21
C LEU A 67 10.10 -0.40 -5.97
N PHE A 68 10.85 0.39 -6.74
CA PHE A 68 10.30 1.47 -7.56
C PHE A 68 9.25 0.91 -8.53
N MET A 69 9.62 -0.15 -9.25
CA MET A 69 8.73 -0.79 -10.23
C MET A 69 7.57 -1.53 -9.55
N ALA A 70 7.82 -2.17 -8.40
CA ALA A 70 6.79 -2.87 -7.63
C ALA A 70 5.73 -1.89 -7.12
N LEU A 71 6.12 -0.73 -6.63
CA LEU A 71 5.20 0.32 -6.20
C LEU A 71 4.35 0.82 -7.37
N GLY A 72 4.94 0.97 -8.54
CA GLY A 72 4.20 1.32 -9.74
C GLY A 72 3.13 0.29 -10.09
N ARG A 73 3.44 -1.01 -9.99
CA ARG A 73 2.43 -2.06 -10.18
C ARG A 73 1.34 -2.00 -9.13
N TYR A 74 1.70 -1.77 -7.88
CA TYR A 74 0.75 -1.64 -6.79
C TYR A 74 -0.28 -0.53 -7.06
N ASN A 75 0.18 0.62 -7.56
CA ASN A 75 -0.67 1.77 -7.86
C ASN A 75 -1.32 1.70 -9.25
N GLY A 76 -0.86 0.83 -10.13
CA GLY A 76 -1.31 0.79 -11.53
C GLY A 76 -0.63 1.82 -12.42
N SER A 77 0.54 2.33 -12.02
CA SER A 77 1.30 3.35 -12.75
C SER A 77 2.76 2.93 -13.00
N ARG A 78 2.97 1.65 -13.29
CA ARG A 78 4.31 1.06 -13.43
C ARG A 78 5.22 1.92 -14.32
N GLY A 79 6.40 2.22 -13.79
CA GLY A 79 7.42 2.99 -14.51
C GLY A 79 7.26 4.50 -14.43
N LYS A 80 6.15 5.01 -13.86
CA LYS A 80 5.91 6.45 -13.71
C LYS A 80 6.42 6.93 -12.36
N PRO A 81 7.31 7.94 -12.31
CA PRO A 81 7.98 8.36 -11.08
C PRO A 81 7.11 8.96 -9.97
N PRO A 82 5.98 9.68 -10.23
CA PRO A 82 5.31 10.43 -9.16
C PRO A 82 4.89 9.59 -7.96
N TYR A 83 4.29 8.41 -8.16
CA TYR A 83 3.80 7.60 -7.04
C TYR A 83 4.93 7.00 -6.22
N PRO A 84 5.89 6.24 -6.78
CA PRO A 84 6.95 5.69 -5.96
C PRO A 84 7.80 6.77 -5.29
N ASN A 85 8.04 7.89 -5.95
CA ASN A 85 8.79 8.99 -5.33
C ASN A 85 8.03 9.60 -4.14
N ALA A 86 6.69 9.71 -4.23
CA ALA A 86 5.87 10.16 -3.10
C ALA A 86 5.95 9.18 -1.92
N VAL A 87 5.90 7.87 -2.19
CA VAL A 87 6.02 6.84 -1.15
C VAL A 87 7.39 6.91 -0.49
N PHE A 88 8.48 7.00 -1.27
CA PHE A 88 9.83 7.10 -0.73
C PHE A 88 10.00 8.36 0.12
N ALA A 89 9.48 9.50 -0.33
CA ALA A 89 9.55 10.75 0.42
C ALA A 89 8.79 10.66 1.75
N ALA A 90 7.59 10.08 1.75
CA ALA A 90 6.80 9.87 2.95
C ALA A 90 7.51 8.90 3.92
N GLN A 91 8.06 7.81 3.40
CA GLN A 91 8.78 6.84 4.23
C GLN A 91 10.04 7.45 4.85
N SER A 92 10.75 8.29 4.12
CA SER A 92 11.93 9.00 4.66
C SER A 92 11.56 9.90 5.84
N ARG A 93 10.43 10.61 5.76
CA ARG A 93 9.94 11.42 6.88
C ARG A 93 9.64 10.57 8.11
N TRP A 94 9.00 9.42 7.92
CA TRP A 94 8.70 8.49 9.02
C TRP A 94 9.98 7.93 9.66
N ALA A 95 10.95 7.53 8.84
CA ALA A 95 12.24 7.03 9.32
C ALA A 95 13.00 8.09 10.13
N PHE A 96 12.97 9.34 9.68
CA PHE A 96 13.57 10.47 10.40
C PHE A 96 12.88 10.70 11.75
N GLN A 97 11.55 10.70 11.79
CA GLN A 97 10.79 10.87 13.04
C GLN A 97 11.08 9.75 14.03
N ASP A 98 11.15 8.49 13.58
CA ASP A 98 11.46 7.35 14.42
C ASP A 98 12.85 7.50 15.07
N ARG A 99 13.85 7.91 14.29
CA ARG A 99 15.20 8.16 14.81
C ARG A 99 15.23 9.31 15.80
N ALA A 100 14.51 10.39 15.54
CA ALA A 100 14.42 11.52 16.46
C ALA A 100 13.72 11.13 17.76
N ALA A 101 12.66 10.30 17.69
CA ALA A 101 11.97 9.80 18.87
C ALA A 101 12.82 8.84 19.69
N SER A 102 13.75 8.11 19.05
CA SER A 102 14.64 7.15 19.71
C SER A 102 15.88 7.81 20.35
N ALA A 103 16.17 9.01 19.95
CA ALA A 103 17.29 9.76 20.49
C ALA A 103 16.95 10.41 21.82
#